data_f168540f1efa0e830d473c52318b7eb3
#
_entry.id   f168540f1efa0e830d473c52318b7eb3
#
_cell.length_a   1.000
_cell.length_b   1.000
_cell.length_c   1.000
_cell.angle_alpha   90.00
_cell.angle_beta   90.00
_cell.angle_gamma   90.00
#
_symmetry.space_group_name_H-M   'P 1'
#
loop_
_entity.id
_entity.type
_entity.pdbx_description
1 polymer ?
#
loop_
_entity_poly.entity_id
_entity_poly.type
_entity_poly.pdbx_seq_one_letter_code
_entity_poly.pdbx_strand_id
1 'polypeptide(L)'
;MRILIFCLIISITKFISAQNVTLYEQHNGRFDYTAIGNTLNIIENGAYFECSILTSSDANLFIESNQIVRAAYLYWAGSGEGDFNIKLNDNDISPVRTFSYILDSNRQFFSAFSDVTEIVQNHGNGTYILSELDNIDISENYCSTGTNFAGWSIIILYEDDDLPLNQINIYDGLEAVPNEVSITLDNLNVLDVEGAKIGFIAWEGDVSLAVEESLSINGYVLSNPPLNPSTNAFNGTNSFTGESNMHNMDIDVYDIQNTINVGDTHATIQLTSGQDLVMVNCIITVLNSQLADATIEINEVETNCFSRKIILNYSIFNLNSTDILPAETPISFYVNDILVAQTSTDQQLDIDESL
;
A
#
# COMPACT_ATOMS: atom_id res chain seq x y z
N MET A 1 25.56 -55.88 19.08
CA MET A 1 25.87 -54.74 18.20
C MET A 1 24.71 -53.79 18.33
N ARG A 2 24.85 -52.72 19.16
CA ARG A 2 23.80 -51.70 19.39
C ARG A 2 24.09 -50.52 18.42
N ILE A 3 23.17 -50.32 17.50
CA ILE A 3 23.23 -49.19 16.56
C ILE A 3 22.64 -47.98 17.31
N LEU A 4 23.48 -46.98 17.61
CA LEU A 4 23.04 -45.68 18.09
C LEU A 4 22.61 -44.87 16.86
N ILE A 5 21.30 -44.59 16.77
CA ILE A 5 20.75 -43.64 15.80
C ILE A 5 20.94 -42.23 16.40
N PHE A 6 21.82 -41.44 15.82
CA PHE A 6 22.01 -40.04 16.14
C PHE A 6 20.95 -39.24 15.35
N CYS A 7 19.87 -38.81 15.99
CA CYS A 7 18.95 -37.86 15.40
C CYS A 7 19.58 -36.46 15.44
N LEU A 8 20.06 -36.00 14.28
CA LEU A 8 20.50 -34.64 14.09
C LEU A 8 19.26 -33.73 14.02
N ILE A 9 18.97 -33.02 15.11
CA ILE A 9 17.92 -31.98 15.14
C ILE A 9 18.55 -30.76 14.45
N ILE A 10 18.19 -30.54 13.17
CA ILE A 10 18.51 -29.30 12.47
C ILE A 10 17.53 -28.25 12.98
N SER A 11 18.01 -27.43 13.91
CA SER A 11 17.32 -26.21 14.32
C SER A 11 17.38 -25.23 13.14
N ILE A 12 16.28 -25.10 12.42
CA ILE A 12 16.12 -24.04 11.40
C ILE A 12 15.90 -22.76 12.20
N THR A 13 16.98 -22.02 12.45
CA THR A 13 16.87 -20.63 12.87
C THR A 13 16.28 -19.86 11.70
N LYS A 14 15.00 -19.49 11.80
CA LYS A 14 14.43 -18.47 10.94
C LYS A 14 15.13 -17.16 11.29
N PHE A 15 16.02 -16.70 10.44
CA PHE A 15 16.44 -15.31 10.46
C PHE A 15 15.21 -14.51 10.02
N ILE A 16 14.57 -13.85 10.95
CA ILE A 16 13.57 -12.84 10.68
C ILE A 16 14.40 -11.61 10.28
N SER A 17 14.57 -11.39 8.97
CA SER A 17 15.07 -10.11 8.45
C SER A 17 13.88 -9.15 8.35
N ALA A 18 14.14 -7.86 8.40
CA ALA A 18 13.19 -6.84 7.95
C ALA A 18 12.56 -7.32 6.63
N GLN A 19 11.26 -7.19 6.51
CA GLN A 19 10.57 -7.60 5.29
C GLN A 19 10.63 -6.44 4.31
N ASN A 20 11.34 -6.63 3.20
CA ASN A 20 11.50 -5.59 2.19
C ASN A 20 10.14 -5.09 1.71
N VAL A 21 10.05 -3.78 1.51
CA VAL A 21 8.90 -3.16 0.87
C VAL A 21 8.90 -3.53 -0.61
N THR A 22 7.89 -4.26 -1.04
CA THR A 22 7.75 -4.80 -2.41
C THR A 22 6.34 -4.59 -2.93
N LEU A 23 6.18 -4.63 -4.26
CA LEU A 23 4.85 -4.49 -4.87
C LEU A 23 3.90 -5.57 -4.34
N TYR A 24 2.82 -5.13 -3.73
CA TYR A 24 1.71 -5.97 -3.30
C TYR A 24 0.66 -6.08 -4.39
N GLU A 25 0.15 -4.94 -4.86
CA GLU A 25 -0.92 -4.91 -5.83
C GLU A 25 -0.83 -3.67 -6.74
N GLN A 26 -1.36 -3.79 -7.94
CA GLN A 26 -1.43 -2.73 -8.94
C GLN A 26 -2.84 -2.62 -9.48
N HIS A 27 -3.36 -1.41 -9.52
CA HIS A 27 -4.66 -1.09 -10.10
C HIS A 27 -4.50 -0.13 -11.26
N ASN A 28 -5.25 -0.36 -12.35
CA ASN A 28 -5.28 0.53 -13.51
C ASN A 28 -6.72 0.92 -13.80
N GLY A 29 -6.98 2.20 -13.93
CA GLY A 29 -8.33 2.73 -14.17
C GLY A 29 -8.45 4.19 -13.76
N ARG A 30 -9.68 4.70 -13.76
CA ARG A 30 -10.00 6.05 -13.26
C ARG A 30 -10.02 6.06 -11.74
N PHE A 31 -8.87 5.76 -11.16
CA PHE A 31 -8.70 5.55 -9.73
C PHE A 31 -7.86 6.64 -9.10
N ASP A 32 -8.20 6.94 -7.86
CA ASP A 32 -7.35 7.64 -6.92
C ASP A 32 -7.55 7.02 -5.54
N TYR A 33 -6.88 7.53 -4.53
CA TYR A 33 -7.02 7.04 -3.17
C TYR A 33 -7.11 8.18 -2.16
N THR A 34 -7.71 7.85 -1.03
CA THR A 34 -7.61 8.61 0.22
C THR A 34 -7.16 7.66 1.32
N ALA A 35 -6.75 8.22 2.46
CA ALA A 35 -6.44 7.40 3.62
C ALA A 35 -6.97 8.06 4.90
N ILE A 36 -7.40 7.22 5.82
CA ILE A 36 -7.79 7.59 7.17
C ILE A 36 -7.01 6.75 8.16
N GLY A 37 -6.91 7.20 9.38
CA GLY A 37 -6.24 6.47 10.45
C GLY A 37 -6.03 7.34 11.67
N ASN A 38 -5.53 6.75 12.73
CA ASN A 38 -5.20 7.50 13.93
C ASN A 38 -4.14 6.75 14.76
N THR A 39 -3.43 7.52 15.54
CA THR A 39 -2.52 7.03 16.57
C THR A 39 -3.28 6.51 17.79
N LEU A 40 -2.65 5.64 18.56
CA LEU A 40 -3.07 5.28 19.91
C LEU A 40 -2.16 5.93 20.97
N ASN A 41 -1.13 6.66 20.55
CA ASN A 41 -0.31 7.46 21.46
C ASN A 41 -1.08 8.72 21.88
N ILE A 42 -1.17 8.97 23.18
CA ILE A 42 -1.84 10.16 23.73
C ILE A 42 -0.99 11.41 23.49
N ILE A 43 0.32 11.24 23.49
CA ILE A 43 1.35 12.26 23.22
C ILE A 43 2.48 11.57 22.45
N GLU A 44 3.33 12.36 21.80
CA GLU A 44 4.59 11.89 21.23
C GLU A 44 5.39 11.12 22.30
N ASN A 45 5.90 9.96 21.95
CA ASN A 45 6.70 9.16 22.86
C ASN A 45 8.04 9.85 23.19
N GLY A 46 8.70 9.42 24.25
CA GLY A 46 9.97 9.99 24.66
C GLY A 46 10.35 9.55 26.07
N ALA A 47 11.63 9.45 26.34
CA ALA A 47 12.18 8.91 27.59
C ALA A 47 11.68 9.59 28.87
N TYR A 48 11.08 10.77 28.77
CA TYR A 48 10.60 11.58 29.90
C TYR A 48 9.09 11.82 29.86
N PHE A 49 8.38 11.25 28.90
CA PHE A 49 6.94 11.41 28.75
C PHE A 49 6.16 10.26 29.37
N GLU A 50 4.85 10.42 29.46
CA GLU A 50 3.96 9.37 29.91
C GLU A 50 3.96 8.23 28.88
N CYS A 51 4.29 7.03 29.33
CA CYS A 51 4.33 5.84 28.51
C CYS A 51 3.01 5.10 28.62
N SER A 52 1.98 5.61 27.94
CA SER A 52 0.66 4.99 27.89
C SER A 52 0.13 5.00 26.47
N ILE A 53 -0.52 3.89 26.09
CA ILE A 53 -1.13 3.68 24.77
C ILE A 53 -2.61 3.39 24.98
N LEU A 54 -3.46 4.03 24.17
CA LEU A 54 -4.87 3.74 24.10
C LEU A 54 -5.08 2.35 23.46
N THR A 55 -6.22 1.74 23.75
CA THR A 55 -6.62 0.45 23.15
C THR A 55 -7.60 0.64 21.98
N SER A 56 -7.98 1.87 21.71
CA SER A 56 -8.86 2.24 20.59
C SER A 56 -8.67 3.70 20.22
N SER A 57 -8.86 3.99 18.94
CA SER A 57 -8.98 5.35 18.40
C SER A 57 -9.90 5.36 17.19
N ASP A 58 -10.28 6.54 16.72
CA ASP A 58 -11.21 6.70 15.60
C ASP A 58 -10.69 7.67 14.54
N ALA A 59 -11.19 7.51 13.32
CA ALA A 59 -10.95 8.42 12.20
C ALA A 59 -12.22 8.51 11.32
N ASN A 60 -12.37 9.60 10.59
CA ASN A 60 -13.55 9.81 9.75
C ASN A 60 -13.22 9.68 8.28
N LEU A 61 -13.99 8.85 7.56
CA LEU A 61 -13.94 8.76 6.10
C LEU A 61 -14.97 9.71 5.49
N PHE A 62 -14.53 10.47 4.50
CA PHE A 62 -15.40 11.20 3.59
C PHE A 62 -14.92 11.01 2.16
N ILE A 63 -15.81 10.48 1.31
CA ILE A 63 -15.66 10.41 -0.15
C ILE A 63 -16.91 11.03 -0.79
N GLU A 64 -16.74 11.59 -1.98
CA GLU A 64 -17.84 12.23 -2.72
C GLU A 64 -18.86 11.19 -3.24
N SER A 65 -20.07 11.64 -3.56
CA SER A 65 -21.15 10.74 -3.94
C SER A 65 -20.99 10.07 -5.30
N ASN A 66 -20.11 10.60 -6.16
CA ASN A 66 -19.71 10.01 -7.46
C ASN A 66 -18.53 9.06 -7.34
N GLN A 67 -17.88 9.00 -6.18
CA GLN A 67 -16.74 8.13 -5.92
C GLN A 67 -17.21 6.77 -5.41
N ILE A 68 -16.67 5.71 -5.99
CA ILE A 68 -17.04 4.32 -5.68
C ILE A 68 -15.82 3.63 -5.08
N VAL A 69 -15.93 3.16 -3.83
CA VAL A 69 -14.86 2.37 -3.17
C VAL A 69 -14.61 1.09 -3.96
N ARG A 70 -13.38 0.88 -4.40
CA ARG A 70 -12.92 -0.31 -5.13
C ARG A 70 -12.13 -1.26 -4.26
N ALA A 71 -11.28 -0.71 -3.39
CA ALA A 71 -10.50 -1.48 -2.44
C ALA A 71 -10.27 -0.67 -1.16
N ALA A 72 -10.10 -1.36 -0.03
CA ALA A 72 -9.72 -0.74 1.23
C ALA A 72 -8.78 -1.67 2.02
N TYR A 73 -7.63 -1.15 2.41
CA TYR A 73 -6.55 -1.91 3.02
C TYR A 73 -6.20 -1.33 4.39
N LEU A 74 -6.42 -2.13 5.42
CA LEU A 74 -6.10 -1.77 6.80
C LEU A 74 -4.69 -2.22 7.13
N TYR A 75 -3.90 -1.27 7.64
CA TYR A 75 -2.61 -1.50 8.28
C TYR A 75 -2.70 -1.09 9.74
N TRP A 76 -2.11 -1.88 10.63
CA TRP A 76 -1.92 -1.51 12.03
C TRP A 76 -0.57 -1.99 12.51
N ALA A 77 -0.01 -1.26 13.45
CA ALA A 77 1.35 -1.50 13.92
C ALA A 77 1.53 -1.09 15.39
N GLY A 78 2.61 -1.53 15.98
CA GLY A 78 2.98 -1.17 17.33
C GLY A 78 4.27 -1.81 17.80
N SER A 79 4.65 -1.42 19.02
CA SER A 79 5.79 -2.00 19.73
C SER A 79 5.45 -3.36 20.34
N GLY A 80 6.38 -4.32 20.23
CA GLY A 80 6.24 -5.67 20.76
C GLY A 80 6.17 -6.77 19.69
N GLU A 81 5.76 -7.96 20.14
CA GLU A 81 5.68 -9.17 19.29
C GLU A 81 4.48 -9.16 18.33
N GLY A 82 3.49 -8.37 18.63
CA GLY A 82 2.31 -8.18 17.80
C GLY A 82 0.99 -8.43 18.51
N ASP A 83 0.00 -7.66 18.08
CA ASP A 83 -1.41 -7.88 18.37
C ASP A 83 -2.16 -8.09 17.06
N PHE A 84 -2.67 -9.29 16.89
CA PHE A 84 -3.27 -9.74 15.63
C PHE A 84 -4.76 -10.06 15.74
N ASN A 85 -5.40 -9.68 16.86
CA ASN A 85 -6.82 -9.83 17.08
C ASN A 85 -7.42 -8.48 17.47
N ILE A 86 -7.84 -7.73 16.49
CA ILE A 86 -8.37 -6.38 16.65
C ILE A 86 -9.81 -6.29 16.12
N LYS A 87 -10.47 -5.17 16.34
CA LYS A 87 -11.78 -4.90 15.73
C LYS A 87 -11.77 -3.59 14.93
N LEU A 88 -12.49 -3.61 13.82
CA LEU A 88 -12.84 -2.41 13.05
C LEU A 88 -14.36 -2.30 13.01
N ASN A 89 -14.92 -1.23 13.63
CA ASN A 89 -16.38 -1.04 13.78
C ASN A 89 -17.08 -2.32 14.27
N ASP A 90 -16.61 -2.89 15.38
CA ASP A 90 -17.10 -4.12 16.00
C ASP A 90 -16.93 -5.41 15.16
N ASN A 91 -16.36 -5.35 13.96
CA ASN A 91 -16.02 -6.55 13.18
C ASN A 91 -14.66 -7.07 13.60
N ASP A 92 -14.59 -8.37 13.90
CA ASP A 92 -13.33 -9.04 14.21
C ASP A 92 -12.42 -9.05 12.97
N ILE A 93 -11.19 -8.58 13.12
CA ILE A 93 -10.17 -8.52 12.06
C ILE A 93 -9.00 -9.42 12.44
N SER A 94 -8.62 -10.26 11.51
CA SER A 94 -7.39 -11.04 11.59
C SER A 94 -6.48 -10.70 10.41
N PRO A 95 -5.16 -10.64 10.58
CA PRO A 95 -4.27 -10.25 9.50
C PRO A 95 -4.19 -11.34 8.43
N VAL A 96 -4.13 -10.89 7.17
CA VAL A 96 -3.78 -11.72 6.02
C VAL A 96 -2.26 -11.82 5.90
N ARG A 97 -1.55 -10.75 6.30
CA ARG A 97 -0.10 -10.68 6.31
C ARG A 97 0.39 -9.95 7.56
N THR A 98 1.57 -10.32 8.02
CA THR A 98 2.24 -9.69 9.16
C THR A 98 3.68 -9.38 8.81
N PHE A 99 4.16 -8.28 9.34
CA PHE A 99 5.52 -7.80 9.17
C PHE A 99 6.17 -7.60 10.54
N SER A 100 7.47 -7.69 10.60
CA SER A 100 8.22 -7.46 11.84
C SER A 100 9.56 -6.80 11.57
N TYR A 101 9.98 -5.95 12.50
CA TYR A 101 11.29 -5.34 12.52
C TYR A 101 11.95 -5.53 13.88
N ILE A 102 13.19 -5.99 13.90
CA ILE A 102 13.97 -6.20 15.11
C ILE A 102 15.04 -5.10 15.17
N LEU A 103 14.86 -4.15 16.07
CA LEU A 103 15.81 -3.06 16.27
C LEU A 103 17.05 -3.54 17.02
N ASP A 104 16.85 -4.31 18.09
CA ASP A 104 17.91 -4.90 18.89
C ASP A 104 17.43 -6.18 19.65
N SER A 105 18.22 -6.68 20.57
CA SER A 105 17.88 -7.90 21.32
C SER A 105 16.66 -7.77 22.25
N ASN A 106 16.17 -6.58 22.51
CA ASN A 106 15.12 -6.28 23.49
C ASN A 106 13.92 -5.57 22.89
N ARG A 107 14.04 -5.07 21.66
CA ARG A 107 12.98 -4.31 20.98
C ARG A 107 12.72 -4.85 19.60
N GLN A 108 11.49 -5.25 19.41
CA GLN A 108 10.94 -5.59 18.11
C GLN A 108 9.62 -4.86 17.91
N PHE A 109 9.24 -4.72 16.67
CA PHE A 109 8.04 -4.02 16.24
C PHE A 109 7.29 -4.90 15.24
N PHE A 110 6.00 -4.74 15.20
CA PHE A 110 5.15 -5.45 14.25
C PHE A 110 4.33 -4.48 13.42
N SER A 111 3.94 -4.93 12.27
CA SER A 111 2.81 -4.41 11.52
C SER A 111 2.00 -5.55 10.96
N ALA A 112 0.74 -5.28 10.66
CA ALA A 112 -0.19 -6.26 10.12
C ALA A 112 -1.07 -5.61 9.06
N PHE A 113 -1.58 -6.43 8.15
CA PHE A 113 -2.39 -6.04 7.01
C PHE A 113 -3.63 -6.91 6.89
N SER A 114 -4.76 -6.29 6.56
CA SER A 114 -5.99 -6.96 6.17
C SER A 114 -6.74 -6.20 5.09
N ASP A 115 -7.33 -6.92 4.14
CA ASP A 115 -8.31 -6.34 3.22
C ASP A 115 -9.63 -6.14 3.96
N VAL A 116 -10.10 -4.90 4.02
CA VAL A 116 -11.35 -4.49 4.67
C VAL A 116 -12.33 -3.86 3.69
N THR A 117 -12.16 -4.15 2.41
CA THR A 117 -12.97 -3.58 1.32
C THR A 117 -14.47 -3.73 1.57
N GLU A 118 -14.91 -4.93 1.90
CA GLU A 118 -16.33 -5.21 2.14
C GLU A 118 -16.88 -4.40 3.34
N ILE A 119 -16.08 -4.23 4.39
CA ILE A 119 -16.47 -3.44 5.57
C ILE A 119 -16.62 -1.97 5.16
N VAL A 120 -15.65 -1.42 4.41
CA VAL A 120 -15.68 -0.02 4.00
C VAL A 120 -16.79 0.23 2.99
N GLN A 121 -17.01 -0.65 2.03
CA GLN A 121 -18.12 -0.54 1.07
C GLN A 121 -19.50 -0.58 1.76
N ASN A 122 -19.66 -1.39 2.79
CA ASN A 122 -20.92 -1.51 3.53
C ASN A 122 -21.15 -0.35 4.50
N HIS A 123 -20.10 0.16 5.15
CA HIS A 123 -20.21 1.27 6.12
C HIS A 123 -20.29 2.63 5.42
N GLY A 124 -19.50 2.84 4.38
CA GLY A 124 -19.43 4.11 3.63
C GLY A 124 -18.80 5.24 4.44
N ASN A 125 -19.24 6.47 4.16
CA ASN A 125 -18.79 7.65 4.90
C ASN A 125 -19.20 7.59 6.37
N GLY A 126 -18.32 8.05 7.25
CA GLY A 126 -18.56 8.10 8.68
C GLY A 126 -17.34 7.76 9.52
N THR A 127 -17.58 7.50 10.78
CA THR A 127 -16.52 7.22 11.75
C THR A 127 -16.14 5.74 11.71
N TYR A 128 -14.85 5.48 11.60
CA TYR A 128 -14.23 4.16 11.74
C TYR A 128 -13.51 4.11 13.08
N ILE A 129 -13.77 3.07 13.84
CA ILE A 129 -13.19 2.85 15.17
C ILE A 129 -12.37 1.57 15.10
N LEU A 130 -11.05 1.68 15.30
CA LEU A 130 -10.21 0.52 15.57
C LEU A 130 -10.12 0.33 17.09
N SER A 131 -10.31 -0.90 17.55
CA SER A 131 -10.32 -1.24 18.97
C SER A 131 -9.71 -2.62 19.23
N GLU A 132 -9.47 -2.91 20.51
CA GLU A 132 -8.82 -4.15 20.98
C GLU A 132 -7.36 -4.29 20.51
N LEU A 133 -6.69 -3.21 20.12
CA LEU A 133 -5.24 -3.17 19.93
C LEU A 133 -4.59 -2.90 21.30
N ASP A 134 -4.46 -3.91 22.12
CA ASP A 134 -4.16 -3.79 23.56
C ASP A 134 -2.94 -4.60 24.03
N ASN A 135 -2.36 -5.43 23.16
CA ASN A 135 -1.13 -6.18 23.45
C ASN A 135 0.11 -5.46 22.89
N ILE A 136 0.28 -4.19 23.29
CA ILE A 136 1.43 -3.36 22.92
C ILE A 136 2.46 -3.38 24.03
N ASP A 137 3.74 -3.58 23.68
CA ASP A 137 4.81 -3.59 24.67
C ASP A 137 5.20 -2.16 25.08
N ILE A 138 4.84 -1.80 26.30
CA ILE A 138 5.19 -0.55 26.99
C ILE A 138 6.15 -0.80 28.16
N SER A 139 6.96 -1.85 28.08
CA SER A 139 7.99 -2.11 29.08
C SER A 139 9.07 -1.03 29.10
N GLU A 140 9.90 -1.07 30.13
CA GLU A 140 11.02 -0.13 30.32
C GLU A 140 11.93 -0.05 29.08
N ASN A 141 12.08 -1.14 28.33
CA ASN A 141 12.91 -1.16 27.12
C ASN A 141 12.40 -0.21 26.03
N TYR A 142 11.10 -0.05 25.89
CA TYR A 142 10.48 0.86 24.92
C TYR A 142 10.28 2.26 25.53
N CYS A 143 9.72 2.34 26.73
CA CYS A 143 9.38 3.59 27.38
C CYS A 143 10.60 4.46 27.68
N SER A 144 11.70 3.89 28.21
CA SER A 144 12.90 4.65 28.54
C SER A 144 13.66 5.15 27.32
N THR A 145 13.39 4.58 26.15
CA THR A 145 14.04 4.93 24.88
C THR A 145 13.13 5.75 23.96
N GLY A 146 11.86 5.96 24.35
CA GLY A 146 10.88 6.66 23.52
C GLY A 146 10.61 5.93 22.20
N THR A 147 10.37 4.62 22.26
CA THR A 147 10.06 3.78 21.08
C THR A 147 8.78 2.97 21.27
N ASN A 148 7.90 3.42 22.14
CA ASN A 148 6.58 2.84 22.35
C ASN A 148 5.55 3.54 21.45
N PHE A 149 4.92 2.80 20.56
CA PHE A 149 3.86 3.34 19.72
C PHE A 149 2.80 2.28 19.39
N ALA A 150 1.64 2.75 18.97
CA ALA A 150 0.65 1.99 18.25
C ALA A 150 -0.20 2.92 17.38
N GLY A 151 -0.64 2.42 16.23
CA GLY A 151 -1.47 3.17 15.32
C GLY A 151 -2.07 2.29 14.22
N TRP A 152 -2.96 2.89 13.42
CA TRP A 152 -3.62 2.22 12.31
C TRP A 152 -3.97 3.19 11.19
N SER A 153 -4.04 2.67 9.97
CA SER A 153 -4.49 3.42 8.80
C SER A 153 -5.27 2.52 7.85
N ILE A 154 -6.28 3.07 7.19
CA ILE A 154 -6.95 2.44 6.05
C ILE A 154 -6.64 3.27 4.82
N ILE A 155 -6.08 2.62 3.78
CA ILE A 155 -5.99 3.17 2.43
C ILE A 155 -7.27 2.79 1.70
N ILE A 156 -7.96 3.76 1.11
CA ILE A 156 -9.21 3.57 0.39
C ILE A 156 -9.00 3.98 -1.06
N LEU A 157 -8.98 3.01 -1.98
CA LEU A 157 -9.00 3.25 -3.41
C LEU A 157 -10.44 3.49 -3.85
N TYR A 158 -10.64 4.55 -4.61
CA TYR A 158 -11.94 4.85 -5.20
C TYR A 158 -11.83 5.09 -6.70
N GLU A 159 -12.90 4.78 -7.40
CA GLU A 159 -13.12 5.11 -8.79
C GLU A 159 -13.97 6.36 -8.91
N ASP A 160 -13.64 7.22 -9.88
CA ASP A 160 -14.38 8.42 -10.22
C ASP A 160 -14.23 8.67 -11.73
N ASP A 161 -15.35 8.79 -12.42
CA ASP A 161 -15.38 8.95 -13.89
C ASP A 161 -14.67 10.24 -14.36
N ASP A 162 -14.56 11.23 -13.48
CA ASP A 162 -13.90 12.50 -13.79
C ASP A 162 -12.36 12.45 -13.64
N LEU A 163 -11.81 11.36 -13.08
CA LEU A 163 -10.36 11.19 -12.95
C LEU A 163 -9.70 10.79 -14.27
N PRO A 164 -8.42 11.15 -14.47
CA PRO A 164 -7.61 10.53 -15.52
C PRO A 164 -7.44 9.04 -15.26
N LEU A 165 -7.05 8.29 -16.30
CA LEU A 165 -6.61 6.92 -16.10
C LEU A 165 -5.27 6.90 -15.39
N ASN A 166 -5.25 6.26 -14.24
CA ASN A 166 -4.08 6.16 -13.37
C ASN A 166 -3.65 4.71 -13.20
N GLN A 167 -2.35 4.51 -13.06
CA GLN A 167 -1.77 3.32 -12.45
C GLN A 167 -1.54 3.63 -10.97
N ILE A 168 -2.16 2.86 -10.08
CA ILE A 168 -1.90 2.89 -8.65
C ILE A 168 -1.12 1.64 -8.28
N ASN A 169 0.07 1.80 -7.72
CA ASN A 169 0.84 0.71 -7.16
C ASN A 169 0.86 0.83 -5.64
N ILE A 170 0.65 -0.30 -4.98
CA ILE A 170 0.74 -0.43 -3.53
C ILE A 170 1.91 -1.35 -3.23
N TYR A 171 2.89 -0.82 -2.51
CA TYR A 171 4.05 -1.56 -2.03
C TYR A 171 3.96 -1.66 -0.53
N ASP A 172 4.25 -2.81 0.03
CA ASP A 172 4.30 -2.98 1.47
C ASP A 172 5.39 -3.93 1.96
N GLY A 173 5.70 -3.76 3.22
CA GLY A 173 6.76 -4.43 3.96
C GLY A 173 6.93 -3.75 5.30
N LEU A 174 8.12 -3.83 5.88
CA LEU A 174 8.50 -3.04 7.05
C LEU A 174 10.01 -2.84 7.06
N GLU A 175 10.45 -1.67 6.60
CA GLU A 175 11.85 -1.26 6.57
C GLU A 175 12.06 -0.01 7.42
N ALA A 176 13.17 0.07 8.13
CA ALA A 176 13.36 1.11 9.13
C ALA A 176 14.78 1.71 9.13
N VAL A 177 14.85 2.98 9.51
CA VAL A 177 16.06 3.65 10.01
C VAL A 177 16.13 3.42 11.56
N PRO A 178 17.24 3.62 12.29
CA PRO A 178 18.43 4.39 11.90
C PRO A 178 19.33 3.57 10.98
N ASN A 179 19.83 4.20 10.04
CA ASN A 179 20.68 3.91 8.92
C ASN A 179 19.93 4.35 7.65
N GLU A 180 20.51 4.19 6.54
CA GLU A 180 19.85 4.47 5.27
C GLU A 180 18.95 3.29 4.88
N VAL A 181 17.70 3.59 4.53
CA VAL A 181 16.80 2.68 3.85
C VAL A 181 16.72 3.08 2.40
N SER A 182 16.88 2.12 1.50
CA SER A 182 16.78 2.31 0.05
C SER A 182 15.80 1.31 -0.53
N ILE A 183 14.63 1.79 -0.95
CA ILE A 183 13.55 0.98 -1.49
C ILE A 183 13.46 1.22 -2.99
N THR A 184 13.48 0.16 -3.79
CA THR A 184 13.23 0.26 -5.24
C THR A 184 11.77 -0.04 -5.53
N LEU A 185 11.08 0.93 -6.09
CA LEU A 185 9.72 0.78 -6.59
C LEU A 185 9.77 0.31 -8.03
N ASP A 186 9.50 -0.95 -8.28
CA ASP A 186 9.43 -1.55 -9.62
C ASP A 186 8.01 -1.47 -10.20
N ASN A 187 7.89 -1.77 -11.49
CA ASN A 187 6.62 -1.83 -12.23
C ASN A 187 5.91 -0.47 -12.37
N LEU A 188 6.64 0.62 -12.34
CA LEU A 188 6.11 1.92 -12.73
C LEU A 188 5.89 1.96 -14.25
N ASN A 189 4.88 2.69 -14.67
CA ASN A 189 4.65 3.02 -16.06
C ASN A 189 4.36 4.51 -16.17
N VAL A 190 5.42 5.31 -16.20
CA VAL A 190 5.32 6.77 -16.24
C VAL A 190 5.17 7.20 -17.68
N LEU A 191 3.95 7.49 -18.10
CA LEU A 191 3.64 7.99 -19.45
C LEU A 191 3.39 9.49 -19.47
N ASP A 192 2.92 10.02 -18.35
CA ASP A 192 2.78 11.43 -18.05
C ASP A 192 3.15 11.67 -16.60
N VAL A 193 3.69 12.83 -16.28
CA VAL A 193 4.05 13.21 -14.91
C VAL A 193 2.97 14.06 -14.24
N GLU A 194 1.98 14.56 -14.97
CA GLU A 194 0.93 15.40 -14.42
C GLU A 194 0.10 14.62 -13.37
N GLY A 195 -0.06 15.21 -12.20
CA GLY A 195 -0.81 14.60 -11.09
C GLY A 195 -0.09 13.42 -10.40
N ALA A 196 1.16 13.12 -10.78
CA ALA A 196 1.92 12.06 -10.15
C ALA A 196 2.18 12.37 -8.67
N LYS A 197 1.84 11.43 -7.81
CA LYS A 197 2.03 11.54 -6.36
C LYS A 197 2.46 10.23 -5.73
N ILE A 198 3.11 10.36 -4.56
CA ILE A 198 3.53 9.23 -3.74
C ILE A 198 3.04 9.44 -2.32
N GLY A 199 2.48 8.40 -1.71
CA GLY A 199 2.05 8.41 -0.33
C GLY A 199 2.76 7.37 0.50
N PHE A 200 2.77 7.62 1.80
CA PHE A 200 3.43 6.76 2.80
C PHE A 200 2.52 6.52 3.99
N ILE A 201 2.57 5.30 4.51
CA ILE A 201 2.24 4.99 5.89
C ILE A 201 3.56 4.67 6.58
N ALA A 202 3.92 5.50 7.54
CA ALA A 202 5.11 5.33 8.36
C ALA A 202 4.75 5.35 9.85
N TRP A 203 5.59 4.69 10.63
CA TRP A 203 5.42 4.54 12.07
C TRP A 203 6.63 5.08 12.80
N GLU A 204 6.41 5.60 13.98
CA GLU A 204 7.44 6.03 14.94
C GLU A 204 8.12 7.37 14.62
N GLY A 205 7.77 8.07 13.53
CA GLY A 205 8.29 9.41 13.26
C GLY A 205 7.94 10.43 14.34
N ASP A 206 8.90 11.27 14.72
CA ASP A 206 8.84 12.21 15.83
C ASP A 206 8.90 13.67 15.37
N VAL A 207 8.01 14.52 15.88
CA VAL A 207 8.06 15.98 15.65
C VAL A 207 9.35 16.58 16.17
N SER A 208 9.83 16.07 17.29
CA SER A 208 10.93 16.68 18.05
C SER A 208 12.32 16.20 17.66
N LEU A 209 12.45 15.16 16.84
CA LEU A 209 13.71 14.52 16.46
C LEU A 209 14.16 14.77 15.02
N ALA A 210 13.98 15.97 14.51
CA ALA A 210 14.45 16.37 13.16
C ALA A 210 16.00 16.36 13.05
N VAL A 211 16.62 15.18 13.16
CA VAL A 211 18.07 15.01 13.15
C VAL A 211 18.49 14.33 11.84
N GLU A 212 18.86 15.13 10.84
CA GLU A 212 19.31 14.65 9.54
C GLU A 212 18.30 13.71 8.85
N GLU A 213 17.02 13.81 9.21
CA GLU A 213 15.98 13.06 8.52
C GLU A 213 15.75 13.65 7.14
N SER A 214 15.76 12.79 6.14
CA SER A 214 15.50 13.19 4.77
C SER A 214 14.87 12.05 4.00
N LEU A 215 13.72 12.33 3.39
CA LEU A 215 13.05 11.45 2.44
C LEU A 215 13.30 11.96 1.03
N SER A 216 13.72 11.09 0.11
CA SER A 216 13.93 11.45 -1.29
C SER A 216 13.44 10.37 -2.26
N ILE A 217 13.11 10.78 -3.48
CA ILE A 217 12.86 9.92 -4.63
C ILE A 217 13.81 10.28 -5.76
N ASN A 218 14.51 9.30 -6.33
CA ASN A 218 15.49 9.50 -7.41
C ASN A 218 16.54 10.57 -7.08
N GLY A 219 16.85 10.77 -5.78
CA GLY A 219 17.77 11.80 -5.30
C GLY A 219 17.16 13.19 -5.13
N TYR A 220 15.89 13.39 -5.39
CA TYR A 220 15.15 14.63 -5.11
C TYR A 220 14.49 14.55 -3.74
N VAL A 221 14.83 15.49 -2.85
CA VAL A 221 14.26 15.54 -1.50
C VAL A 221 12.77 15.91 -1.58
N LEU A 222 11.94 15.12 -0.92
CA LEU A 222 10.50 15.37 -0.81
C LEU A 222 10.21 16.32 0.35
N SER A 223 9.22 17.15 0.18
CA SER A 223 8.69 18.03 1.22
C SER A 223 7.30 18.52 0.86
N ASN A 224 6.47 18.74 1.87
CA ASN A 224 5.12 19.30 1.73
C ASN A 224 4.88 20.35 2.85
N PRO A 225 5.61 21.50 2.81
CA PRO A 225 5.51 22.50 3.86
C PRO A 225 4.14 23.21 3.85
N PRO A 226 3.58 23.64 4.99
CA PRO A 226 4.25 23.61 6.30
C PRO A 226 4.17 22.26 7.03
N LEU A 227 3.45 21.27 6.51
CA LEU A 227 3.16 20.01 7.20
C LEU A 227 4.43 19.15 7.33
N ASN A 228 5.07 18.82 6.20
CA ASN A 228 6.26 17.99 6.15
C ASN A 228 7.46 18.80 5.61
N PRO A 229 8.35 19.30 6.48
CA PRO A 229 9.57 19.98 6.04
C PRO A 229 10.59 18.98 5.48
N SER A 230 11.47 19.44 4.61
CA SER A 230 12.50 18.60 3.97
C SER A 230 13.52 17.96 4.91
N THR A 231 13.51 18.33 6.19
CA THR A 231 14.42 17.86 7.23
C THR A 231 13.73 17.06 8.33
N ASN A 232 12.43 16.81 8.21
CA ASN A 232 11.62 15.99 9.10
C ASN A 232 10.37 15.56 8.33
N ALA A 233 10.52 14.56 7.48
CA ALA A 233 9.47 14.12 6.56
C ALA A 233 8.36 13.36 7.29
N PHE A 234 8.70 12.64 8.35
CA PHE A 234 7.77 11.87 9.17
C PHE A 234 7.73 12.46 10.59
N ASN A 235 6.76 13.29 10.85
CA ASN A 235 6.69 14.14 12.02
C ASN A 235 5.30 14.15 12.68
N GLY A 236 4.56 13.05 12.56
CA GLY A 236 3.26 12.86 13.17
C GLY A 236 2.14 13.60 12.46
N THR A 237 2.07 13.47 11.13
CA THR A 237 1.13 14.23 10.29
C THR A 237 0.21 13.37 9.45
N ASN A 238 -0.89 13.98 9.00
CA ASN A 238 -1.81 13.41 8.02
C ASN A 238 -2.06 14.42 6.90
N SER A 239 -1.56 14.16 5.71
CA SER A 239 -1.69 15.03 4.56
C SER A 239 -3.13 15.16 4.04
N PHE A 240 -4.00 14.18 4.29
CA PHE A 240 -5.40 14.22 3.85
C PHE A 240 -6.27 15.11 4.73
N THR A 241 -5.98 15.19 6.03
CA THR A 241 -6.76 15.99 7.00
C THR A 241 -6.05 17.29 7.38
N GLY A 242 -4.74 17.38 7.16
CA GLY A 242 -3.90 18.50 7.61
C GLY A 242 -3.61 18.46 9.11
N GLU A 243 -3.88 17.34 9.77
CA GLU A 243 -3.57 17.14 11.19
C GLU A 243 -2.07 16.99 11.42
N SER A 244 -1.60 17.46 12.58
CA SER A 244 -0.20 17.40 13.00
C SER A 244 -0.05 16.91 14.46
N ASN A 245 -0.94 16.03 14.87
CA ASN A 245 -0.99 15.41 16.19
C ASN A 245 -1.15 13.89 16.11
N MET A 246 -0.71 13.32 15.00
CA MET A 246 -0.71 11.87 14.75
C MET A 246 0.40 11.14 15.47
N HIS A 247 0.83 11.59 16.60
CA HIS A 247 1.95 11.11 17.42
C HIS A 247 2.49 9.73 17.05
N ASN A 248 3.74 9.67 16.55
CA ASN A 248 4.45 8.46 16.17
C ASN A 248 3.83 7.65 15.02
N MET A 249 3.09 8.31 14.16
CA MET A 249 2.66 7.76 12.86
C MET A 249 2.40 8.86 11.84
N ASP A 250 2.54 8.52 10.58
CA ASP A 250 2.35 9.43 9.46
C ASP A 250 1.51 8.79 8.34
N ILE A 251 0.61 9.60 7.78
CA ILE A 251 -0.19 9.27 6.59
C ILE A 251 0.02 10.40 5.59
N ASP A 252 1.11 10.37 4.85
CA ASP A 252 1.57 11.50 4.08
C ASP A 252 1.57 11.30 2.58
N VAL A 253 1.38 12.40 1.85
CA VAL A 253 1.37 12.44 0.39
C VAL A 253 2.27 13.57 -0.10
N TYR A 254 3.08 13.27 -1.12
CA TYR A 254 3.97 14.20 -1.78
C TYR A 254 3.72 14.22 -3.28
N ASP A 255 3.76 15.42 -3.87
CA ASP A 255 3.81 15.60 -5.32
C ASP A 255 5.19 15.16 -5.84
N ILE A 256 5.20 14.33 -6.88
CA ILE A 256 6.44 13.82 -7.49
C ILE A 256 6.58 14.16 -8.97
N GLN A 257 5.76 15.05 -9.50
CA GLN A 257 5.77 15.46 -10.91
C GLN A 257 7.15 15.91 -11.42
N ASN A 258 7.95 16.51 -10.53
CA ASN A 258 9.28 17.02 -10.85
C ASN A 258 10.43 16.07 -10.49
N THR A 259 10.14 14.86 -10.03
CA THR A 259 11.12 13.89 -9.51
C THR A 259 11.20 12.60 -10.30
N ILE A 260 10.23 12.40 -11.20
CA ILE A 260 10.15 11.28 -12.14
C ILE A 260 10.13 11.80 -13.57
N ASN A 261 10.39 10.92 -14.53
CA ASN A 261 10.39 11.27 -15.95
C ASN A 261 9.52 10.30 -16.75
N VAL A 262 8.97 10.78 -17.85
CA VAL A 262 8.30 9.90 -18.82
C VAL A 262 9.25 8.81 -19.28
N GLY A 263 8.79 7.56 -19.23
CA GLY A 263 9.55 6.35 -19.53
C GLY A 263 10.19 5.69 -18.32
N ASP A 264 10.09 6.27 -17.12
CA ASP A 264 10.57 5.62 -15.91
C ASP A 264 9.74 4.36 -15.61
N THR A 265 10.43 3.25 -15.39
CA THR A 265 9.83 1.95 -15.02
C THR A 265 10.13 1.56 -13.58
N HIS A 266 10.93 2.32 -12.90
CA HIS A 266 11.28 2.18 -11.48
C HIS A 266 11.65 3.53 -10.89
N ALA A 267 11.57 3.63 -9.57
CA ALA A 267 12.07 4.77 -8.80
C ALA A 267 12.76 4.26 -7.53
N THR A 268 13.69 5.04 -7.01
CA THR A 268 14.39 4.71 -5.77
C THR A 268 13.99 5.71 -4.69
N ILE A 269 13.41 5.21 -3.60
CA ILE A 269 13.13 5.95 -2.38
C ILE A 269 14.34 5.77 -1.46
N GLN A 270 14.82 6.87 -0.90
CA GLN A 270 15.84 6.87 0.15
C GLN A 270 15.30 7.61 1.37
N LEU A 271 15.38 6.96 2.52
CA LEU A 271 15.10 7.56 3.81
C LEU A 271 16.38 7.49 4.65
N THR A 272 16.78 8.61 5.21
CA THR A 272 17.88 8.71 6.16
C THR A 272 17.37 9.31 7.47
N SER A 273 17.92 8.90 8.59
CA SER A 273 17.73 9.55 9.89
C SER A 273 18.98 9.38 10.71
N GLY A 274 19.44 10.45 11.37
CA GLY A 274 20.61 10.41 12.25
C GLY A 274 20.30 9.86 13.63
N GLN A 275 19.05 9.87 14.07
CA GLN A 275 18.66 9.44 15.42
C GLN A 275 17.25 8.83 15.47
N ASP A 276 16.30 9.36 14.73
CA ASP A 276 14.92 8.94 14.79
C ASP A 276 14.71 7.53 14.22
N LEU A 277 13.85 6.75 14.86
CA LEU A 277 13.40 5.45 14.38
C LEU A 277 12.14 5.65 13.53
N VAL A 278 12.27 5.62 12.22
CA VAL A 278 11.11 5.65 11.32
C VAL A 278 11.00 4.32 10.60
N MET A 279 9.82 3.75 10.58
CA MET A 279 9.50 2.49 9.89
C MET A 279 8.54 2.74 8.75
N VAL A 280 8.99 2.56 7.51
CA VAL A 280 8.15 2.62 6.32
C VAL A 280 7.42 1.28 6.15
N ASN A 281 6.09 1.33 6.16
CA ASN A 281 5.25 0.13 6.05
C ASN A 281 4.52 0.03 4.71
N CYS A 282 3.98 1.13 4.20
CA CYS A 282 3.29 1.13 2.91
C CYS A 282 3.70 2.35 2.10
N ILE A 283 3.87 2.13 0.80
CA ILE A 283 4.10 3.18 -0.19
C ILE A 283 3.05 3.03 -1.29
N ILE A 284 2.41 4.15 -1.66
CA ILE A 284 1.41 4.18 -2.70
C ILE A 284 1.89 5.16 -3.78
N THR A 285 1.95 4.74 -5.04
CA THR A 285 2.17 5.65 -6.16
C THR A 285 0.90 5.79 -6.99
N VAL A 286 0.60 7.02 -7.40
CA VAL A 286 -0.43 7.32 -8.39
C VAL A 286 0.27 7.97 -9.57
N LEU A 287 0.17 7.32 -10.72
CA LEU A 287 0.83 7.74 -11.95
C LEU A 287 -0.21 7.81 -13.06
N ASN A 288 -0.23 8.92 -13.80
CA ASN A 288 -1.04 9.01 -15.00
C ASN A 288 -0.55 7.96 -16.02
N SER A 289 -1.44 7.09 -16.45
CA SER A 289 -1.10 6.00 -17.36
C SER A 289 -1.94 6.08 -18.63
N GLN A 290 -1.26 6.06 -19.78
CA GLN A 290 -1.88 5.86 -21.07
C GLN A 290 -1.81 4.37 -21.39
N LEU A 291 -2.93 3.66 -21.28
CA LEU A 291 -2.98 2.23 -21.57
C LEU A 291 -4.14 1.93 -22.51
N ALA A 292 -3.89 1.02 -23.45
CA ALA A 292 -4.96 0.38 -24.19
C ALA A 292 -5.72 -0.55 -23.23
N ASP A 293 -7.05 -0.44 -23.21
CA ASP A 293 -7.91 -1.32 -22.40
C ASP A 293 -8.70 -2.26 -23.32
N ALA A 294 -8.13 -3.46 -23.53
CA ALA A 294 -8.73 -4.47 -24.40
C ALA A 294 -9.80 -5.25 -23.66
N THR A 295 -11.06 -4.97 -23.97
CA THR A 295 -12.21 -5.75 -23.53
C THR A 295 -12.74 -6.62 -24.68
N ILE A 296 -13.12 -7.87 -24.40
CA ILE A 296 -13.74 -8.77 -25.36
C ILE A 296 -15.13 -9.18 -24.89
N GLU A 297 -16.10 -9.14 -25.79
CA GLU A 297 -17.47 -9.62 -25.57
C GLU A 297 -17.81 -10.72 -26.56
N ILE A 298 -18.32 -11.86 -26.08
CA ILE A 298 -18.81 -12.94 -26.93
C ILE A 298 -20.28 -12.64 -27.29
N ASN A 299 -20.53 -12.29 -28.53
CA ASN A 299 -21.87 -11.92 -29.02
C ASN A 299 -22.72 -13.14 -29.27
N GLU A 300 -22.12 -14.21 -29.87
CA GLU A 300 -22.85 -15.41 -30.27
C GLU A 300 -21.94 -16.64 -30.26
N VAL A 301 -22.50 -17.77 -29.86
CA VAL A 301 -21.88 -19.09 -29.94
C VAL A 301 -22.72 -20.01 -30.78
N GLU A 302 -22.26 -20.34 -31.97
CA GLU A 302 -22.94 -21.31 -32.85
C GLU A 302 -22.35 -22.70 -32.63
N THR A 303 -23.21 -23.66 -32.34
CA THR A 303 -22.84 -25.08 -32.18
C THR A 303 -23.66 -25.97 -33.13
N ASN A 304 -23.03 -27.01 -33.64
CA ASN A 304 -23.72 -28.02 -34.45
C ASN A 304 -23.63 -29.38 -33.75
N CYS A 305 -24.79 -30.01 -33.51
CA CYS A 305 -24.88 -31.28 -32.78
C CYS A 305 -24.05 -32.43 -33.38
N PHE A 306 -23.63 -32.32 -34.62
CA PHE A 306 -22.85 -33.35 -35.33
C PHE A 306 -21.39 -32.93 -35.59
N SER A 307 -20.96 -31.82 -34.99
CA SER A 307 -19.60 -31.27 -35.18
C SER A 307 -18.98 -30.95 -33.83
N ARG A 308 -17.64 -31.05 -33.77
CA ARG A 308 -16.85 -30.50 -32.64
C ARG A 308 -16.40 -29.06 -32.92
N LYS A 309 -16.86 -28.47 -34.03
CA LYS A 309 -16.55 -27.08 -34.37
C LYS A 309 -17.55 -26.16 -33.69
N ILE A 310 -17.02 -25.16 -33.05
CA ILE A 310 -17.74 -24.03 -32.45
C ILE A 310 -17.36 -22.80 -33.26
N ILE A 311 -18.34 -21.97 -33.61
CA ILE A 311 -18.10 -20.66 -34.22
C ILE A 311 -18.44 -19.63 -33.14
N LEU A 312 -17.49 -18.74 -32.88
CA LEU A 312 -17.66 -17.64 -31.96
C LEU A 312 -17.70 -16.33 -32.76
N ASN A 313 -18.76 -15.56 -32.55
CA ASN A 313 -18.82 -14.16 -32.95
C ASN A 313 -18.54 -13.33 -31.71
N TYR A 314 -17.55 -12.47 -31.76
CA TYR A 314 -17.13 -11.64 -30.63
C TYR A 314 -16.75 -10.24 -31.12
N SER A 315 -16.82 -9.28 -30.24
CA SER A 315 -16.34 -7.92 -30.47
C SER A 315 -15.21 -7.62 -29.49
N ILE A 316 -14.27 -6.81 -29.96
CA ILE A 316 -13.16 -6.30 -29.16
C ILE A 316 -13.35 -4.79 -29.05
N PHE A 317 -13.16 -4.26 -27.86
CA PHE A 317 -13.32 -2.84 -27.55
C PHE A 317 -12.03 -2.31 -26.96
N ASN A 318 -11.71 -1.07 -27.28
CA ASN A 318 -10.67 -0.26 -26.62
C ASN A 318 -11.35 0.87 -25.86
N LEU A 319 -12.18 0.52 -24.84
CA LEU A 319 -12.99 1.45 -24.06
C LEU A 319 -12.25 1.83 -22.76
N ASN A 320 -12.52 3.04 -22.27
CA ASN A 320 -11.85 3.60 -21.07
C ASN A 320 -10.33 3.62 -21.18
N SER A 321 -9.84 3.68 -22.39
CA SER A 321 -8.43 3.66 -22.75
C SER A 321 -7.91 5.07 -22.97
N THR A 322 -6.62 5.28 -22.74
CA THR A 322 -5.91 6.52 -23.10
C THR A 322 -4.88 6.31 -24.20
N ASP A 323 -4.77 5.07 -24.71
CA ASP A 323 -3.87 4.73 -25.80
C ASP A 323 -4.53 3.81 -26.80
N ILE A 324 -3.96 3.76 -28.01
CA ILE A 324 -4.39 2.85 -29.07
C ILE A 324 -4.13 1.39 -28.70
N LEU A 325 -5.08 0.50 -29.00
CA LEU A 325 -4.85 -0.94 -28.93
C LEU A 325 -4.12 -1.38 -30.21
N PRO A 326 -2.88 -1.86 -30.14
CA PRO A 326 -2.11 -2.21 -31.33
C PRO A 326 -2.76 -3.34 -32.13
N ALA A 327 -2.55 -3.33 -33.44
CA ALA A 327 -2.78 -4.52 -34.26
C ALA A 327 -1.93 -5.69 -33.74
N GLU A 328 -2.37 -6.93 -33.99
CA GLU A 328 -1.73 -8.16 -33.53
C GLU A 328 -1.77 -8.36 -31.99
N THR A 329 -2.62 -7.61 -31.28
CA THR A 329 -2.89 -7.90 -29.86
C THR A 329 -3.44 -9.32 -29.69
N PRO A 330 -2.77 -10.19 -28.89
CA PRO A 330 -3.13 -11.59 -28.77
C PRO A 330 -4.48 -11.82 -28.09
N ILE A 331 -5.26 -12.76 -28.61
CA ILE A 331 -6.53 -13.19 -28.05
C ILE A 331 -6.47 -14.69 -27.79
N SER A 332 -6.81 -15.09 -26.57
CA SER A 332 -6.82 -16.51 -26.17
C SER A 332 -8.20 -16.94 -25.72
N PHE A 333 -8.65 -18.09 -26.23
CA PHE A 333 -9.93 -18.68 -25.84
C PHE A 333 -9.72 -19.91 -24.99
N TYR A 334 -10.43 -19.99 -23.88
CA TYR A 334 -10.36 -21.07 -22.92
C TYR A 334 -11.74 -21.73 -22.76
N VAL A 335 -11.74 -23.05 -22.57
CA VAL A 335 -12.92 -23.82 -22.19
C VAL A 335 -12.54 -24.64 -20.95
N ASN A 336 -13.19 -24.40 -19.82
CA ASN A 336 -12.87 -25.02 -18.54
C ASN A 336 -11.37 -24.93 -18.23
N ASP A 337 -10.80 -23.73 -18.32
CA ASP A 337 -9.39 -23.40 -18.07
C ASP A 337 -8.37 -24.07 -19.02
N ILE A 338 -8.85 -24.68 -20.09
CA ILE A 338 -8.01 -25.27 -21.14
C ILE A 338 -7.97 -24.32 -22.34
N LEU A 339 -6.77 -23.91 -22.75
CA LEU A 339 -6.56 -23.12 -23.96
C LEU A 339 -7.00 -23.94 -25.19
N VAL A 340 -7.98 -23.44 -25.95
CA VAL A 340 -8.54 -24.13 -27.09
C VAL A 340 -8.27 -23.43 -28.44
N ALA A 341 -8.06 -22.13 -28.45
CA ALA A 341 -7.69 -21.34 -29.61
C ALA A 341 -6.95 -20.07 -29.25
N GLN A 342 -6.18 -19.57 -30.21
CA GLN A 342 -5.53 -18.25 -30.15
C GLN A 342 -5.69 -17.57 -31.52
N THR A 343 -5.82 -16.25 -31.46
CA THR A 343 -5.81 -15.35 -32.60
C THR A 343 -5.24 -14.00 -32.16
N SER A 344 -5.36 -12.99 -32.98
CA SER A 344 -4.98 -11.60 -32.65
C SER A 344 -5.90 -10.63 -33.38
N THR A 345 -5.86 -9.35 -32.96
CA THR A 345 -6.48 -8.26 -33.68
C THR A 345 -5.83 -8.11 -35.07
N ASP A 346 -6.61 -7.90 -36.12
CA ASP A 346 -6.10 -7.72 -37.47
C ASP A 346 -5.78 -6.24 -37.81
N GLN A 347 -6.24 -5.32 -36.97
CA GLN A 347 -5.97 -3.89 -37.06
C GLN A 347 -5.81 -3.27 -35.66
N GLN A 348 -5.24 -2.08 -35.61
CA GLN A 348 -5.30 -1.29 -34.37
C GLN A 348 -6.72 -0.77 -34.15
N LEU A 349 -7.06 -0.51 -32.88
CA LEU A 349 -8.27 0.21 -32.49
C LEU A 349 -7.86 1.52 -31.82
N ASP A 350 -8.41 2.63 -32.27
CA ASP A 350 -8.26 3.91 -31.60
C ASP A 350 -9.05 3.92 -30.27
N ILE A 351 -8.86 4.94 -29.46
CA ILE A 351 -9.58 5.10 -28.19
C ILE A 351 -11.08 5.13 -28.48
N ASP A 352 -11.86 4.41 -27.67
CA ASP A 352 -13.33 4.23 -27.78
C ASP A 352 -13.81 3.52 -29.08
N GLU A 353 -12.91 2.88 -29.83
CA GLU A 353 -13.28 2.06 -30.98
C GLU A 353 -13.56 0.58 -30.63
N SER A 354 -14.22 -0.10 -31.57
CA SER A 354 -14.51 -1.53 -31.49
C SER A 354 -14.32 -2.24 -32.85
N LEU A 355 -14.00 -3.52 -32.80
CA LEU A 355 -13.85 -4.44 -33.94
C LEU A 355 -14.77 -5.64 -33.77
#